data_682a45703dbc13c5c8c4ca0a5368eb42
#
_entry.id   682a45703dbc13c5c8c4ca0a5368eb42
#
_cell.length_a   1.000
_cell.length_b   1.000
_cell.length_c   1.000
_cell.angle_alpha   90.00
_cell.angle_beta   90.00
_cell.angle_gamma   90.00
#
_symmetry.space_group_name_H-M   'P 1'
#
loop_
_entity.id
_entity.type
_entity.pdbx_description
1 polymer ?
#
loop_
_entity_poly.entity_id
_entity_poly.type
_entity_poly.pdbx_seq_one_letter_code
_entity_poly.pdbx_strand_id
1 'polypeptide(L)'
;MEKKKSYGVLIVGAILLILGIVLAVITHNNSYQESVAYGNQLSDVKAQLEEVEASIEAVTGGTADGDLDSLNAQKDELSASKSTLSDQKLSAERPYSYSLVLVFFAILLTAKGLYNAIAGVIPAQKADVKKLAQAGLLAALCYIGFAFFKIDIPVGPEKTAFHLGNVFCVLAALLLGGYWGGLAGAIGMTIADLTTAYVTSAPKTFLLKLCIGLIVGLVAHKIFHLSKEHSAKYVTGVTILASACGMVFNVVADPLVGYFYKMYLLGVPQDISKALAKISTVTTGVNAIIAVICASVFYLALRPALKKAGLFHEM
;
A
#
# COMPACT_ATOMS: atom_id res chain seq x y z
N MET A 1 -22.14 -29.21 20.42
CA MET A 1 -22.59 -29.04 19.00
C MET A 1 -21.43 -29.29 18.07
N GLU A 2 -21.50 -30.35 17.27
CA GLU A 2 -20.50 -30.65 16.25
C GLU A 2 -20.55 -29.57 15.16
N LYS A 3 -19.41 -28.93 14.89
CA LYS A 3 -19.34 -27.89 13.85
C LYS A 3 -19.44 -28.56 12.48
N LYS A 4 -20.40 -28.14 11.66
CA LYS A 4 -20.63 -28.66 10.31
C LYS A 4 -19.38 -28.35 9.44
N LYS A 5 -18.71 -29.40 8.96
CA LYS A 5 -17.60 -29.27 7.99
C LYS A 5 -18.15 -28.87 6.63
N SER A 6 -17.43 -27.99 5.92
CA SER A 6 -17.78 -27.55 4.58
C SER A 6 -16.53 -27.46 3.70
N TYR A 7 -16.58 -28.07 2.54
CA TYR A 7 -15.49 -28.10 1.55
C TYR A 7 -15.70 -27.11 0.39
N GLY A 8 -16.89 -26.50 0.27
CA GLY A 8 -17.20 -25.62 -0.86
C GLY A 8 -16.22 -24.47 -1.04
N VAL A 9 -15.87 -23.76 0.05
CA VAL A 9 -14.91 -22.66 0.02
C VAL A 9 -13.49 -23.16 -0.35
N LEU A 10 -13.12 -24.37 0.09
CA LEU A 10 -11.82 -24.97 -0.26
C LEU A 10 -11.74 -25.27 -1.76
N ILE A 11 -12.79 -25.85 -2.32
CA ILE A 11 -12.85 -26.21 -3.76
C ILE A 11 -12.77 -24.95 -4.62
N VAL A 12 -13.58 -23.94 -4.31
CA VAL A 12 -13.57 -22.65 -5.03
C VAL A 12 -12.21 -21.97 -4.91
N GLY A 13 -11.64 -21.92 -3.71
CA GLY A 13 -10.30 -21.37 -3.49
C GLY A 13 -9.21 -22.08 -4.30
N ALA A 14 -9.21 -23.41 -4.32
CA ALA A 14 -8.24 -24.20 -5.08
C ALA A 14 -8.37 -23.98 -6.60
N ILE A 15 -9.59 -23.92 -7.13
CA ILE A 15 -9.82 -23.63 -8.56
C ILE A 15 -9.31 -22.22 -8.91
N LEU A 16 -9.63 -21.22 -8.11
CA LEU A 16 -9.16 -19.83 -8.33
C LEU A 16 -7.64 -19.73 -8.21
N LEU A 17 -7.03 -20.52 -7.32
CA LEU A 17 -5.58 -20.56 -7.16
C LEU A 17 -4.89 -21.14 -8.40
N ILE A 18 -5.38 -22.25 -8.92
CA ILE A 18 -4.85 -22.85 -10.16
C ILE A 18 -5.01 -21.87 -11.33
N LEU A 19 -6.20 -21.31 -11.51
CA LEU A 19 -6.46 -20.31 -12.56
C LEU A 19 -5.54 -19.09 -12.42
N GLY A 20 -5.39 -18.55 -11.20
CA GLY A 20 -4.53 -17.40 -10.93
C GLY A 20 -3.06 -17.70 -11.24
N ILE A 21 -2.55 -18.88 -10.87
CA ILE A 21 -1.16 -19.29 -11.19
C ILE A 21 -0.97 -19.38 -12.70
N VAL A 22 -1.88 -20.01 -13.42
CA VAL A 22 -1.81 -20.11 -14.89
C VAL A 22 -1.79 -18.73 -15.54
N LEU A 23 -2.70 -17.83 -15.11
CA LEU A 23 -2.74 -16.46 -15.59
C LEU A 23 -1.46 -15.69 -15.24
N ALA A 24 -0.90 -15.90 -14.04
CA ALA A 24 0.34 -15.23 -13.63
C ALA A 24 1.52 -15.66 -14.51
N VAL A 25 1.64 -16.95 -14.85
CA VAL A 25 2.69 -17.45 -15.76
C VAL A 25 2.53 -16.85 -17.16
N ILE A 26 1.31 -16.86 -17.70
CA ILE A 26 1.05 -16.32 -19.05
C ILE A 26 1.35 -14.83 -19.09
N THR A 27 0.83 -14.05 -18.13
CA THR A 27 1.00 -12.61 -18.11
C THR A 27 2.43 -12.17 -17.75
N HIS A 28 3.16 -12.97 -16.96
CA HIS A 28 4.57 -12.74 -16.72
C HIS A 28 5.37 -12.83 -18.01
N ASN A 29 5.17 -13.87 -18.81
CA ASN A 29 5.93 -14.08 -20.04
C ASN A 29 5.56 -13.07 -21.14
N ASN A 30 4.29 -12.69 -21.25
CA ASN A 30 3.82 -11.87 -22.37
C ASN A 30 3.84 -10.37 -22.05
N SER A 31 3.37 -9.98 -20.86
CA SER A 31 3.15 -8.57 -20.54
C SER A 31 4.20 -8.00 -19.59
N TYR A 32 4.61 -8.77 -18.58
CA TYR A 32 5.54 -8.26 -17.58
C TYR A 32 6.96 -8.09 -18.12
N GLN A 33 7.42 -9.00 -18.98
CA GLN A 33 8.73 -8.88 -19.65
C GLN A 33 8.78 -7.63 -20.54
N GLU A 34 7.68 -7.31 -21.20
CA GLU A 34 7.54 -6.06 -21.98
C GLU A 34 7.61 -4.83 -21.06
N SER A 35 6.99 -4.86 -19.89
CA SER A 35 7.08 -3.76 -18.91
C SER A 35 8.50 -3.51 -18.42
N VAL A 36 9.30 -4.57 -18.26
CA VAL A 36 10.72 -4.45 -17.91
C VAL A 36 11.50 -3.75 -19.02
N ALA A 37 11.23 -4.06 -20.29
CA ALA A 37 11.86 -3.39 -21.43
C ALA A 37 11.51 -1.89 -21.45
N TYR A 38 10.23 -1.52 -21.29
CA TYR A 38 9.82 -0.12 -21.14
C TYR A 38 10.46 0.57 -19.92
N GLY A 39 10.63 -0.16 -18.82
CA GLY A 39 11.31 0.33 -17.62
C GLY A 39 12.77 0.74 -17.88
N ASN A 40 13.50 -0.06 -18.66
CA ASN A 40 14.88 0.24 -19.04
C ASN A 40 14.93 1.48 -19.95
N GLN A 41 14.10 1.53 -21.00
CA GLN A 41 14.01 2.70 -21.88
C GLN A 41 13.63 3.98 -21.10
N LEU A 42 12.72 3.87 -20.14
CA LEU A 42 12.33 4.99 -19.27
C LEU A 42 13.49 5.47 -18.39
N SER A 43 14.36 4.57 -17.94
CA SER A 43 15.57 4.93 -17.18
C SER A 43 16.55 5.72 -18.06
N ASP A 44 16.76 5.27 -19.30
CA ASP A 44 17.65 5.94 -20.26
C ASP A 44 17.14 7.34 -20.62
N VAL A 45 15.84 7.48 -20.90
CA VAL A 45 15.20 8.79 -21.18
C VAL A 45 15.31 9.74 -19.98
N LYS A 46 15.19 9.24 -18.75
CA LYS A 46 15.38 10.07 -17.55
C LYS A 46 16.81 10.57 -17.42
N ALA A 47 17.80 9.71 -17.66
CA ALA A 47 19.20 10.11 -17.63
C ALA A 47 19.51 11.19 -18.66
N GLN A 48 19.00 11.03 -19.90
CA GLN A 48 19.13 12.04 -20.96
C GLN A 48 18.44 13.36 -20.58
N LEU A 49 17.28 13.29 -19.94
CA LEU A 49 16.55 14.48 -19.48
C LEU A 49 17.33 15.26 -18.42
N GLU A 50 17.95 14.56 -17.46
CA GLU A 50 18.82 15.18 -16.45
C GLU A 50 20.05 15.85 -17.09
N GLU A 51 20.66 15.24 -18.11
CA GLU A 51 21.79 15.80 -18.83
C GLU A 51 21.39 17.09 -19.61
N VAL A 52 20.23 17.06 -20.28
CA VAL A 52 19.71 18.25 -21.00
C VAL A 52 19.35 19.36 -20.00
N GLU A 53 18.73 19.04 -18.88
CA GLU A 53 18.40 20.03 -17.83
C GLU A 53 19.66 20.67 -17.24
N ALA A 54 20.71 19.89 -16.99
CA ALA A 54 21.99 20.40 -16.55
C ALA A 54 22.66 21.31 -17.60
N SER A 55 22.53 20.96 -18.90
CA SER A 55 23.03 21.78 -20.01
C SER A 55 22.28 23.12 -20.11
N ILE A 56 20.95 23.12 -19.96
CA ILE A 56 20.15 24.34 -19.91
C ILE A 56 20.59 25.24 -18.75
N GLU A 57 20.80 24.65 -17.57
CA GLU A 57 21.25 25.40 -16.40
C GLU A 57 22.64 26.03 -16.63
N ALA A 58 23.58 25.29 -17.23
CA ALA A 58 24.92 25.77 -17.54
C ALA A 58 24.90 26.92 -18.56
N VAL A 59 24.11 26.83 -19.61
CA VAL A 59 23.96 27.90 -20.62
C VAL A 59 23.26 29.11 -20.02
N THR A 60 22.20 28.93 -19.27
CA THR A 60 21.47 30.01 -18.60
C THR A 60 22.32 30.72 -17.56
N GLY A 61 23.17 29.97 -16.83
CA GLY A 61 24.12 30.50 -15.85
C GLY A 61 25.38 31.12 -16.45
N GLY A 62 25.55 31.13 -17.80
CA GLY A 62 26.70 31.70 -18.50
C GLY A 62 28.00 30.92 -18.31
N THR A 63 27.92 29.66 -17.92
CA THR A 63 29.08 28.76 -17.72
C THR A 63 29.38 27.89 -18.93
N ALA A 64 28.49 27.85 -19.92
CA ALA A 64 28.65 27.13 -21.19
C ALA A 64 28.00 27.91 -22.34
N ASP A 65 28.49 27.69 -23.56
CA ASP A 65 27.86 28.16 -24.79
C ASP A 65 26.87 27.10 -25.29
N GLY A 66 25.69 27.52 -25.75
CA GLY A 66 24.70 26.61 -26.31
C GLY A 66 23.44 27.33 -26.82
N ASP A 67 22.70 26.63 -27.67
CA ASP A 67 21.41 27.09 -28.18
C ASP A 67 20.29 26.67 -27.23
N LEU A 68 19.79 27.62 -26.46
CA LEU A 68 18.69 27.39 -25.49
C LEU A 68 17.39 26.90 -26.11
N ASP A 69 17.09 27.38 -27.36
CA ASP A 69 15.86 26.96 -28.03
C ASP A 69 15.93 25.48 -28.44
N SER A 70 17.10 25.05 -28.95
CA SER A 70 17.37 23.66 -29.29
C SER A 70 17.32 22.74 -28.03
N LEU A 71 17.94 23.16 -26.92
CA LEU A 71 17.94 22.40 -25.69
C LEU A 71 16.53 22.29 -25.07
N ASN A 72 15.74 23.36 -25.12
CA ASN A 72 14.36 23.32 -24.66
C ASN A 72 13.47 22.42 -25.53
N ALA A 73 13.65 22.45 -26.87
CA ALA A 73 12.94 21.54 -27.77
C ALA A 73 13.28 20.06 -27.48
N GLN A 74 14.56 19.75 -27.21
CA GLN A 74 15.00 18.41 -26.82
C GLN A 74 14.42 17.98 -25.45
N LYS A 75 14.36 18.88 -24.47
CA LYS A 75 13.71 18.65 -23.19
C LYS A 75 12.24 18.30 -23.32
N ASP A 76 11.50 19.03 -24.17
CA ASP A 76 10.08 18.80 -24.42
C ASP A 76 9.85 17.43 -25.07
N GLU A 77 10.67 17.05 -26.07
CA GLU A 77 10.62 15.74 -26.72
C GLU A 77 10.90 14.59 -25.73
N LEU A 78 11.95 14.70 -24.92
CA LEU A 78 12.28 13.73 -23.90
C LEU A 78 11.19 13.62 -22.81
N SER A 79 10.57 14.73 -22.44
CA SER A 79 9.46 14.77 -21.49
C SER A 79 8.22 14.07 -22.03
N ALA A 80 7.89 14.26 -23.31
CA ALA A 80 6.80 13.54 -23.99
C ALA A 80 7.09 12.04 -24.08
N SER A 81 8.32 11.66 -24.45
CA SER A 81 8.77 10.27 -24.50
C SER A 81 8.69 9.60 -23.13
N LYS A 82 9.14 10.28 -22.06
CA LYS A 82 9.04 9.82 -20.67
C LYS A 82 7.59 9.54 -20.26
N SER A 83 6.64 10.41 -20.62
CA SER A 83 5.22 10.21 -20.34
C SER A 83 4.70 8.96 -21.05
N THR A 84 4.95 8.85 -22.36
CA THR A 84 4.51 7.72 -23.18
C THR A 84 5.06 6.38 -22.67
N LEU A 85 6.36 6.31 -22.38
CA LEU A 85 7.00 5.11 -21.85
C LEU A 85 6.47 4.73 -20.46
N SER A 86 6.15 5.73 -19.61
CA SER A 86 5.55 5.49 -18.30
C SER A 86 4.16 4.85 -18.42
N ASP A 87 3.34 5.32 -19.35
CA ASP A 87 2.00 4.78 -19.60
C ASP A 87 2.06 3.38 -20.23
N GLN A 88 2.97 3.14 -21.17
CA GLN A 88 3.20 1.83 -21.77
C GLN A 88 3.67 0.82 -20.72
N LYS A 89 4.65 1.19 -19.89
CA LYS A 89 5.13 0.36 -18.77
C LYS A 89 3.97 -0.03 -17.86
N LEU A 90 3.17 0.94 -17.42
CA LEU A 90 2.04 0.71 -16.53
C LEU A 90 0.99 -0.21 -17.16
N SER A 91 0.68 -0.02 -18.44
CA SER A 91 -0.26 -0.86 -19.18
C SER A 91 0.20 -2.32 -19.25
N ALA A 92 1.50 -2.52 -19.51
CA ALA A 92 2.12 -3.84 -19.56
C ALA A 92 2.24 -4.52 -18.19
N GLU A 93 2.39 -3.77 -17.09
CA GLU A 93 2.44 -4.31 -15.72
C GLU A 93 1.09 -4.82 -15.20
N ARG A 94 -0.01 -4.20 -15.60
CA ARG A 94 -1.35 -4.44 -15.05
C ARG A 94 -1.82 -5.90 -15.13
N PRO A 95 -1.72 -6.60 -16.28
CA PRO A 95 -2.22 -7.97 -16.38
C PRO A 95 -1.53 -8.92 -15.40
N TYR A 96 -0.20 -8.82 -15.28
CA TYR A 96 0.57 -9.63 -14.34
C TYR A 96 0.23 -9.28 -12.88
N SER A 97 0.14 -8.01 -12.56
CA SER A 97 -0.20 -7.54 -11.22
C SER A 97 -1.59 -8.01 -10.78
N TYR A 98 -2.58 -7.94 -11.66
CA TYR A 98 -3.94 -8.44 -11.37
C TYR A 98 -3.95 -9.95 -11.17
N SER A 99 -3.16 -10.72 -11.93
CA SER A 99 -3.02 -12.16 -11.73
C SER A 99 -2.37 -12.49 -10.38
N LEU A 100 -1.37 -11.73 -9.93
CA LEU A 100 -0.78 -11.87 -8.59
C LEU A 100 -1.79 -11.56 -7.47
N VAL A 101 -2.62 -10.53 -7.65
CA VAL A 101 -3.71 -10.21 -6.72
C VAL A 101 -4.72 -11.36 -6.64
N LEU A 102 -5.10 -11.93 -7.79
CA LEU A 102 -5.97 -13.10 -7.83
C LEU A 102 -5.37 -14.30 -7.08
N VAL A 103 -4.09 -14.61 -7.34
CA VAL A 103 -3.36 -15.68 -6.63
C VAL A 103 -3.36 -15.43 -5.13
N PHE A 104 -3.07 -14.21 -4.71
CA PHE A 104 -3.04 -13.84 -3.30
C PHE A 104 -4.39 -14.08 -2.60
N PHE A 105 -5.49 -13.56 -3.16
CA PHE A 105 -6.81 -13.78 -2.57
C PHE A 105 -7.27 -15.23 -2.67
N ALA A 106 -6.89 -15.95 -3.72
CA ALA A 106 -7.16 -17.37 -3.83
C ALA A 106 -6.44 -18.19 -2.75
N ILE A 107 -5.20 -17.83 -2.39
CA ILE A 107 -4.47 -18.43 -1.24
C ILE A 107 -5.25 -18.20 0.05
N LEU A 108 -5.69 -16.96 0.33
CA LEU A 108 -6.47 -16.64 1.54
C LEU A 108 -7.79 -17.42 1.59
N LEU A 109 -8.48 -17.53 0.46
CA LEU A 109 -9.73 -18.27 0.35
C LEU A 109 -9.52 -19.77 0.56
N THR A 110 -8.47 -20.33 -0.03
CA THR A 110 -8.08 -21.75 0.14
C THR A 110 -7.72 -22.05 1.59
N ALA A 111 -6.94 -21.19 2.23
CA ALA A 111 -6.58 -21.31 3.65
C ALA A 111 -7.84 -21.26 4.56
N LYS A 112 -8.77 -20.35 4.28
CA LYS A 112 -10.07 -20.29 4.96
C LYS A 112 -10.91 -21.54 4.72
N GLY A 113 -10.92 -22.06 3.50
CA GLY A 113 -11.60 -23.31 3.13
C GLY A 113 -11.01 -24.51 3.86
N LEU A 114 -9.69 -24.60 3.94
CA LEU A 114 -8.97 -25.65 4.67
C LEU A 114 -9.31 -25.57 6.17
N TYR A 115 -9.28 -24.38 6.76
CA TYR A 115 -9.69 -24.17 8.15
C TYR A 115 -11.13 -24.67 8.39
N ASN A 116 -12.08 -24.32 7.53
CA ASN A 116 -13.49 -24.77 7.63
C ASN A 116 -13.64 -26.29 7.48
N ALA A 117 -12.81 -26.92 6.66
CA ALA A 117 -12.82 -28.37 6.47
C ALA A 117 -12.27 -29.12 7.69
N ILE A 118 -11.29 -28.56 8.39
CA ILE A 118 -10.63 -29.18 9.56
C ILE A 118 -11.39 -28.81 10.86
N ALA A 119 -11.57 -27.53 11.13
CA ALA A 119 -12.10 -26.99 12.38
C ALA A 119 -13.62 -26.76 12.37
N GLY A 120 -14.28 -26.94 11.22
CA GLY A 120 -15.69 -26.66 11.00
C GLY A 120 -15.97 -25.17 10.79
N VAL A 121 -17.13 -24.89 10.21
CA VAL A 121 -17.56 -23.51 9.86
C VAL A 121 -17.87 -22.74 11.13
N ILE A 122 -17.24 -21.57 11.28
CA ILE A 122 -17.62 -20.59 12.30
C ILE A 122 -18.89 -19.90 11.80
N PRO A 123 -20.00 -19.91 12.58
CA PRO A 123 -21.21 -19.18 12.20
C PRO A 123 -20.88 -17.70 11.96
N ALA A 124 -21.41 -17.15 10.86
CA ALA A 124 -21.24 -15.73 10.59
C ALA A 124 -21.95 -14.93 11.68
N GLN A 125 -21.21 -14.08 12.39
CA GLN A 125 -21.81 -13.07 13.25
C GLN A 125 -22.54 -12.05 12.38
N LYS A 126 -23.71 -11.58 12.85
CA LYS A 126 -24.40 -10.46 12.17
C LYS A 126 -23.43 -9.27 12.09
N ALA A 127 -23.20 -8.80 10.89
CA ALA A 127 -22.36 -7.64 10.69
C ALA A 127 -23.04 -6.40 11.32
N ASP A 128 -22.31 -5.66 12.13
CA ASP A 128 -22.74 -4.34 12.57
C ASP A 128 -22.65 -3.39 11.36
N VAL A 129 -23.82 -3.01 10.83
CA VAL A 129 -23.94 -2.17 9.63
C VAL A 129 -23.26 -0.80 9.84
N LYS A 130 -23.34 -0.24 11.07
CA LYS A 130 -22.67 1.02 11.40
C LYS A 130 -21.14 0.86 11.29
N LYS A 131 -20.62 -0.21 11.85
CA LYS A 131 -19.18 -0.51 11.80
C LYS A 131 -18.69 -0.79 10.40
N LEU A 132 -19.51 -1.49 9.59
CA LEU A 132 -19.21 -1.74 8.18
C LEU A 132 -19.19 -0.44 7.35
N ALA A 133 -20.17 0.44 7.54
CA ALA A 133 -20.21 1.75 6.88
C ALA A 133 -19.01 2.62 7.25
N GLN A 134 -18.64 2.65 8.52
CA GLN A 134 -17.42 3.37 8.97
C GLN A 134 -16.14 2.77 8.39
N ALA A 135 -16.05 1.44 8.30
CA ALA A 135 -14.91 0.78 7.67
C ALA A 135 -14.80 1.13 6.19
N GLY A 136 -15.92 1.17 5.47
CA GLY A 136 -15.98 1.62 4.07
C GLY A 136 -15.54 3.07 3.88
N LEU A 137 -16.00 3.98 4.74
CA LEU A 137 -15.60 5.38 4.72
C LEU A 137 -14.09 5.53 4.99
N LEU A 138 -13.56 4.84 6.00
CA LEU A 138 -12.14 4.89 6.33
C LEU A 138 -11.27 4.24 5.25
N ALA A 139 -11.76 3.18 4.58
CA ALA A 139 -11.09 2.62 3.41
C ALA A 139 -11.01 3.63 2.26
N ALA A 140 -12.10 4.38 2.00
CA ALA A 140 -12.10 5.46 1.01
C ALA A 140 -11.10 6.58 1.38
N LEU A 141 -11.00 6.95 2.65
CA LEU A 141 -10.01 7.93 3.12
C LEU A 141 -8.57 7.41 2.97
N CYS A 142 -8.32 6.11 3.23
CA CYS A 142 -7.01 5.49 2.96
C CYS A 142 -6.66 5.58 1.46
N TYR A 143 -7.62 5.26 0.59
CA TYR A 143 -7.48 5.41 -0.86
C TYR A 143 -7.13 6.86 -1.25
N ILE A 144 -7.95 7.82 -0.83
CA ILE A 144 -7.75 9.24 -1.14
C ILE A 144 -6.39 9.73 -0.63
N GLY A 145 -6.03 9.36 0.61
CA GLY A 145 -4.77 9.75 1.23
C GLY A 145 -3.52 9.23 0.51
N PHE A 146 -3.64 8.13 -0.22
CA PHE A 146 -2.54 7.63 -1.06
C PHE A 146 -2.68 8.09 -2.51
N ALA A 147 -3.84 7.99 -3.13
CA ALA A 147 -3.99 8.26 -4.56
C ALA A 147 -3.80 9.74 -4.91
N PHE A 148 -4.26 10.64 -4.05
CA PHE A 148 -4.28 12.08 -4.31
C PHE A 148 -3.29 12.90 -3.48
N PHE A 149 -2.94 12.43 -2.27
CA PHE A 149 -2.02 13.14 -1.37
C PHE A 149 -0.70 12.39 -1.26
N LYS A 150 0.02 12.32 -2.38
CA LYS A 150 1.35 11.70 -2.47
C LYS A 150 2.34 12.54 -3.26
N ILE A 151 3.61 12.34 -2.94
CA ILE A 151 4.76 12.85 -3.68
C ILE A 151 5.60 11.63 -4.08
N ASP A 152 5.65 11.34 -5.37
CA ASP A 152 6.40 10.21 -5.90
C ASP A 152 7.90 10.52 -5.92
N ILE A 153 8.71 9.56 -5.48
CA ILE A 153 10.17 9.61 -5.50
C ILE A 153 10.67 8.52 -6.44
N PRO A 154 11.26 8.88 -7.58
CA PRO A 154 11.81 7.93 -8.53
C PRO A 154 13.06 7.26 -8.00
N VAL A 155 13.25 5.97 -8.32
CA VAL A 155 14.43 5.16 -8.02
C VAL A 155 14.72 4.29 -9.23
N GLY A 156 15.47 4.81 -10.20
CA GLY A 156 15.64 4.17 -11.51
C GLY A 156 14.29 3.98 -12.21
N PRO A 157 13.98 2.77 -12.70
CA PRO A 157 12.69 2.45 -13.31
C PRO A 157 11.53 2.30 -12.29
N GLU A 158 11.86 2.25 -11.01
CA GLU A 158 10.92 2.08 -9.91
C GLU A 158 10.64 3.39 -9.17
N LYS A 159 9.73 3.37 -8.19
CA LYS A 159 9.40 4.52 -7.35
C LYS A 159 8.88 4.14 -5.98
N THR A 160 9.00 5.08 -5.04
CA THR A 160 8.33 5.09 -3.73
C THR A 160 7.63 6.43 -3.53
N ALA A 161 6.89 6.62 -2.43
CA ALA A 161 6.17 7.87 -2.23
C ALA A 161 6.10 8.31 -0.77
N PHE A 162 6.10 9.60 -0.54
CA PHE A 162 5.47 10.20 0.63
C PHE A 162 3.97 10.26 0.42
N HIS A 163 3.15 9.89 1.44
CA HIS A 163 1.70 9.87 1.29
C HIS A 163 0.96 9.89 2.63
N LEU A 164 -0.29 10.33 2.61
CA LEU A 164 -1.14 10.39 3.81
C LEU A 164 -1.98 9.13 4.07
N GLY A 165 -1.92 8.12 3.20
CA GLY A 165 -2.71 6.89 3.35
C GLY A 165 -2.52 6.19 4.69
N ASN A 166 -1.29 6.13 5.22
CA ASN A 166 -0.99 5.52 6.52
C ASN A 166 -1.67 6.23 7.70
N VAL A 167 -1.92 7.54 7.61
CA VAL A 167 -2.66 8.29 8.63
C VAL A 167 -4.04 7.67 8.85
N PHE A 168 -4.74 7.41 7.75
CA PHE A 168 -6.09 6.86 7.80
C PHE A 168 -6.11 5.36 8.11
N CYS A 169 -5.05 4.60 7.74
CA CYS A 169 -4.90 3.20 8.18
C CYS A 169 -4.80 3.10 9.71
N VAL A 170 -3.95 3.91 10.32
CA VAL A 170 -3.78 3.97 11.78
C VAL A 170 -5.06 4.46 12.44
N LEU A 171 -5.67 5.53 11.93
CA LEU A 171 -6.93 6.08 12.44
C LEU A 171 -8.06 5.03 12.40
N ALA A 172 -8.16 4.28 11.32
CA ALA A 172 -9.14 3.22 11.19
C ALA A 172 -8.97 2.14 12.28
N ALA A 173 -7.73 1.74 12.56
CA ALA A 173 -7.45 0.77 13.61
C ALA A 173 -7.73 1.29 15.03
N LEU A 174 -7.47 2.58 15.27
CA LEU A 174 -7.82 3.24 16.54
C LEU A 174 -9.34 3.36 16.76
N LEU A 175 -10.12 3.59 15.69
CA LEU A 175 -11.58 3.79 15.78
C LEU A 175 -12.36 2.47 15.73
N LEU A 176 -11.94 1.50 14.92
CA LEU A 176 -12.70 0.28 14.64
C LEU A 176 -12.07 -0.99 15.19
N GLY A 177 -10.86 -0.87 15.78
CA GLY A 177 -10.07 -2.02 16.24
C GLY A 177 -9.27 -2.68 15.14
N GLY A 178 -8.41 -3.63 15.54
CA GLY A 178 -7.39 -4.19 14.64
C GLY A 178 -7.96 -4.87 13.39
N TYR A 179 -9.01 -5.66 13.54
CA TYR A 179 -9.57 -6.42 12.41
C TYR A 179 -10.26 -5.52 11.37
N TRP A 180 -11.27 -4.75 11.79
CA TRP A 180 -12.03 -3.88 10.88
C TRP A 180 -11.21 -2.70 10.38
N GLY A 181 -10.41 -2.09 11.27
CA GLY A 181 -9.52 -1.01 10.87
C GLY A 181 -8.38 -1.49 9.98
N GLY A 182 -7.80 -2.66 10.27
CA GLY A 182 -6.80 -3.28 9.42
C GLY A 182 -7.34 -3.64 8.04
N LEU A 183 -8.56 -4.19 7.96
CA LEU A 183 -9.21 -4.45 6.66
C LEU A 183 -9.51 -3.16 5.89
N ALA A 184 -10.00 -2.11 6.55
CA ALA A 184 -10.25 -0.83 5.91
C ALA A 184 -8.95 -0.25 5.30
N GLY A 185 -7.86 -0.25 6.07
CA GLY A 185 -6.55 0.17 5.59
C GLY A 185 -6.02 -0.69 4.44
N ALA A 186 -6.09 -2.01 4.59
CA ALA A 186 -5.64 -2.96 3.58
C ALA A 186 -6.41 -2.81 2.27
N ILE A 187 -7.73 -2.77 2.31
CA ILE A 187 -8.58 -2.65 1.12
C ILE A 187 -8.38 -1.29 0.44
N GLY A 188 -8.46 -0.18 1.20
CA GLY A 188 -8.34 1.16 0.65
C GLY A 188 -6.99 1.40 -0.02
N MET A 189 -5.88 1.01 0.63
CA MET A 189 -4.54 1.17 0.07
C MET A 189 -4.28 0.23 -1.11
N THR A 190 -4.81 -0.99 -1.09
CA THR A 190 -4.68 -1.93 -2.22
C THR A 190 -5.43 -1.42 -3.45
N ILE A 191 -6.63 -0.86 -3.29
CA ILE A 191 -7.36 -0.23 -4.40
C ILE A 191 -6.56 0.97 -4.94
N ALA A 192 -5.92 1.76 -4.07
CA ALA A 192 -5.07 2.85 -4.49
C ALA A 192 -3.86 2.36 -5.31
N ASP A 193 -3.20 1.28 -4.90
CA ASP A 193 -2.13 0.68 -5.70
C ASP A 193 -2.64 0.20 -7.07
N LEU A 194 -3.78 -0.51 -7.11
CA LEU A 194 -4.36 -1.04 -8.35
C LEU A 194 -4.78 0.04 -9.36
N THR A 195 -5.12 1.23 -8.88
CA THR A 195 -5.58 2.36 -9.71
C THR A 195 -4.47 3.37 -10.04
N THR A 196 -3.29 3.20 -9.46
CA THR A 196 -2.13 4.09 -9.67
C THR A 196 -0.95 3.33 -10.26
N ALA A 197 0.18 3.98 -10.37
CA ALA A 197 1.42 3.38 -10.87
C ALA A 197 2.16 2.50 -9.83
N TYR A 198 1.45 2.03 -8.79
CA TYR A 198 1.96 1.10 -7.77
C TYR A 198 1.32 -0.28 -7.85
N VAL A 199 0.70 -0.60 -8.98
CA VAL A 199 -0.10 -1.81 -9.20
C VAL A 199 0.63 -3.10 -8.82
N THR A 200 1.93 -3.19 -9.09
CA THR A 200 2.77 -4.35 -8.73
C THR A 200 2.90 -4.54 -7.21
N SER A 201 2.68 -3.51 -6.41
CA SER A 201 2.81 -3.56 -4.95
C SER A 201 1.54 -4.02 -4.22
N ALA A 202 0.40 -4.10 -4.91
CA ALA A 202 -0.91 -4.33 -4.30
C ALA A 202 -0.99 -5.55 -3.35
N PRO A 203 -0.46 -6.75 -3.67
CA PRO A 203 -0.49 -7.90 -2.74
C PRO A 203 0.31 -7.63 -1.46
N LYS A 204 1.51 -7.05 -1.60
CA LYS A 204 2.37 -6.67 -0.47
C LYS A 204 1.68 -5.64 0.41
N THR A 205 1.09 -4.61 -0.20
CA THR A 205 0.38 -3.53 0.49
C THR A 205 -0.77 -4.08 1.32
N PHE A 206 -1.60 -4.97 0.77
CA PHE A 206 -2.69 -5.57 1.53
C PHE A 206 -2.22 -6.20 2.85
N LEU A 207 -1.19 -7.04 2.79
CA LEU A 207 -0.63 -7.72 3.97
C LEU A 207 -0.08 -6.72 4.99
N LEU A 208 0.74 -5.80 4.54
CA LEU A 208 1.40 -4.85 5.44
C LEU A 208 0.40 -3.92 6.13
N LYS A 209 -0.61 -3.41 5.39
CA LYS A 209 -1.63 -2.53 5.99
C LYS A 209 -2.57 -3.28 6.93
N LEU A 210 -2.89 -4.54 6.62
CA LEU A 210 -3.61 -5.40 7.55
C LEU A 210 -2.82 -5.60 8.85
N CYS A 211 -1.53 -5.91 8.76
CA CYS A 211 -0.65 -6.08 9.92
C CYS A 211 -0.53 -4.79 10.75
N ILE A 212 -0.37 -3.62 10.11
CA ILE A 212 -0.38 -2.33 10.82
C ILE A 212 -1.66 -2.20 11.65
N GLY A 213 -2.81 -2.41 11.03
CA GLY A 213 -4.09 -2.31 11.72
C GLY A 213 -4.23 -3.29 12.88
N LEU A 214 -3.79 -4.55 12.69
CA LEU A 214 -3.81 -5.57 13.74
C LEU A 214 -2.92 -5.18 14.93
N ILE A 215 -1.71 -4.67 14.68
CA ILE A 215 -0.77 -4.25 15.73
C ILE A 215 -1.32 -3.03 16.48
N VAL A 216 -1.77 -1.99 15.77
CA VAL A 216 -2.37 -0.80 16.38
C VAL A 216 -3.57 -1.19 17.23
N GLY A 217 -4.47 -2.01 16.69
CA GLY A 217 -5.66 -2.46 17.42
C GLY A 217 -5.35 -3.37 18.60
N LEU A 218 -4.35 -4.25 18.48
CA LEU A 218 -3.87 -5.07 19.59
C LEU A 218 -3.39 -4.19 20.75
N VAL A 219 -2.48 -3.26 20.46
CA VAL A 219 -1.93 -2.36 21.47
C VAL A 219 -3.02 -1.47 22.05
N ALA A 220 -3.79 -0.77 21.22
CA ALA A 220 -4.79 0.18 21.67
C ALA A 220 -5.91 -0.48 22.49
N HIS A 221 -6.49 -1.57 21.99
CA HIS A 221 -7.76 -2.08 22.52
C HIS A 221 -7.62 -3.36 23.36
N LYS A 222 -6.67 -4.26 23.05
CA LYS A 222 -6.50 -5.50 23.80
C LYS A 222 -5.55 -5.35 24.99
N ILE A 223 -4.46 -4.58 24.82
CA ILE A 223 -3.48 -4.37 25.88
C ILE A 223 -3.89 -3.20 26.78
N PHE A 224 -4.18 -2.04 26.19
CA PHE A 224 -4.41 -0.81 26.94
C PHE A 224 -5.89 -0.39 27.05
N HIS A 225 -6.83 -1.17 26.51
CA HIS A 225 -8.29 -0.93 26.60
C HIS A 225 -8.71 0.52 26.31
N LEU A 226 -8.11 1.14 25.27
CA LEU A 226 -8.28 2.55 24.89
C LEU A 226 -9.75 2.96 24.68
N SER A 227 -10.62 2.04 24.30
CA SER A 227 -12.04 2.30 24.08
C SER A 227 -12.83 2.58 25.36
N LYS A 228 -12.33 2.14 26.54
CA LYS A 228 -12.96 2.40 27.83
C LYS A 228 -12.77 3.86 28.30
N GLU A 229 -13.41 4.19 29.42
CA GLU A 229 -13.24 5.50 30.05
C GLU A 229 -11.88 5.60 30.75
N HIS A 230 -11.13 6.63 30.38
CA HIS A 230 -9.80 6.93 30.91
C HIS A 230 -9.55 8.42 30.95
N SER A 231 -8.56 8.85 31.72
CA SER A 231 -8.11 10.25 31.73
C SER A 231 -7.60 10.69 30.34
N ALA A 232 -7.71 11.96 30.02
CA ALA A 232 -7.23 12.51 28.76
C ALA A 232 -5.74 12.22 28.50
N LYS A 233 -4.89 12.29 29.55
CA LYS A 233 -3.46 11.97 29.45
C LYS A 233 -3.23 10.51 29.04
N TYR A 234 -3.99 9.58 29.64
CA TYR A 234 -3.91 8.16 29.31
C TYR A 234 -4.32 7.91 27.86
N VAL A 235 -5.47 8.46 27.44
CA VAL A 235 -5.98 8.31 26.07
C VAL A 235 -4.94 8.83 25.06
N THR A 236 -4.36 10.01 25.30
CA THR A 236 -3.33 10.58 24.42
C THR A 236 -2.09 9.69 24.38
N GLY A 237 -1.57 9.27 25.53
CA GLY A 237 -0.36 8.44 25.59
C GLY A 237 -0.54 7.09 24.89
N VAL A 238 -1.65 6.41 25.13
CA VAL A 238 -1.94 5.11 24.50
C VAL A 238 -2.18 5.26 23.01
N THR A 239 -2.84 6.33 22.55
CA THR A 239 -3.06 6.60 21.14
C THR A 239 -1.73 6.76 20.39
N ILE A 240 -0.81 7.57 20.95
CA ILE A 240 0.52 7.77 20.37
C ILE A 240 1.31 6.46 20.37
N LEU A 241 1.32 5.74 21.49
CA LEU A 241 2.05 4.47 21.63
C LEU A 241 1.55 3.43 20.62
N ALA A 242 0.24 3.21 20.52
CA ALA A 242 -0.35 2.25 19.60
C ALA A 242 -0.05 2.61 18.13
N SER A 243 -0.19 3.88 17.78
CA SER A 243 0.17 4.40 16.46
C SER A 243 1.65 4.17 16.15
N ALA A 244 2.53 4.48 17.10
CA ALA A 244 3.97 4.28 16.95
C ALA A 244 4.34 2.79 16.76
N CYS A 245 3.75 1.88 17.54
CA CYS A 245 3.99 0.44 17.38
C CYS A 245 3.65 -0.07 15.97
N GLY A 246 2.47 0.31 15.44
CA GLY A 246 2.09 -0.06 14.08
C GLY A 246 2.99 0.55 13.01
N MET A 247 3.42 1.79 13.21
CA MET A 247 4.26 2.49 12.24
C MET A 247 5.73 2.06 12.30
N VAL A 248 6.28 1.73 13.47
CA VAL A 248 7.61 1.11 13.61
C VAL A 248 7.64 -0.24 12.87
N PHE A 249 6.61 -1.06 13.03
CA PHE A 249 6.48 -2.26 12.21
C PHE A 249 6.54 -1.94 10.71
N ASN A 250 5.80 -0.93 10.24
CA ASN A 250 5.79 -0.57 8.81
C ASN A 250 7.16 -0.10 8.31
N VAL A 251 7.90 0.69 9.11
CA VAL A 251 9.24 1.19 8.74
C VAL A 251 10.23 0.05 8.53
N VAL A 252 10.09 -1.03 9.30
CA VAL A 252 10.95 -2.21 9.16
C VAL A 252 10.42 -3.17 8.09
N ALA A 253 9.13 -3.46 8.13
CA ALA A 253 8.54 -4.51 7.29
C ALA A 253 8.41 -4.08 5.82
N ASP A 254 8.06 -2.82 5.52
CA ASP A 254 7.83 -2.39 4.15
C ASP A 254 9.09 -2.46 3.27
N PRO A 255 10.25 -1.91 3.65
CA PRO A 255 11.46 -2.04 2.85
C PRO A 255 11.98 -3.49 2.80
N LEU A 256 11.87 -4.25 3.90
CA LEU A 256 12.33 -5.63 3.96
C LEU A 256 11.50 -6.55 3.04
N VAL A 257 10.18 -6.54 3.24
CA VAL A 257 9.25 -7.34 2.41
C VAL A 257 9.31 -6.83 0.96
N GLY A 258 9.38 -5.51 0.76
CA GLY A 258 9.51 -4.90 -0.56
C GLY A 258 10.74 -5.35 -1.32
N TYR A 259 11.90 -5.45 -0.66
CA TYR A 259 13.13 -5.94 -1.24
C TYR A 259 12.96 -7.38 -1.78
N PHE A 260 12.52 -8.30 -0.91
CA PHE A 260 12.34 -9.71 -1.31
C PHE A 260 11.22 -9.88 -2.34
N TYR A 261 10.12 -9.16 -2.19
CA TYR A 261 8.99 -9.19 -3.12
C TYR A 261 9.41 -8.77 -4.53
N LYS A 262 10.12 -7.66 -4.66
CA LYS A 262 10.59 -7.17 -5.96
C LYS A 262 11.64 -8.07 -6.57
N MET A 263 12.61 -8.53 -5.80
CA MET A 263 13.69 -9.37 -6.31
C MET A 263 13.20 -10.76 -6.74
N TYR A 264 12.38 -11.42 -5.92
CA TYR A 264 12.01 -12.83 -6.17
C TYR A 264 10.69 -13.00 -6.94
N LEU A 265 9.70 -12.13 -6.74
CA LEU A 265 8.42 -12.24 -7.44
C LEU A 265 8.39 -11.40 -8.72
N LEU A 266 8.99 -10.22 -8.69
CA LEU A 266 8.96 -9.30 -9.83
C LEU A 266 10.25 -9.33 -10.67
N GLY A 267 11.28 -10.07 -10.27
CA GLY A 267 12.52 -10.19 -11.03
C GLY A 267 13.32 -8.90 -11.17
N VAL A 268 13.06 -7.90 -10.31
CA VAL A 268 13.80 -6.63 -10.31
C VAL A 268 15.26 -6.88 -9.91
N PRO A 269 16.26 -6.34 -10.64
CA PRO A 269 17.66 -6.50 -10.30
C PRO A 269 18.00 -6.17 -8.86
N GLN A 270 18.96 -6.88 -8.29
CA GLN A 270 19.28 -6.81 -6.86
C GLN A 270 19.76 -5.43 -6.42
N ASP A 271 20.55 -4.74 -7.23
CA ASP A 271 21.06 -3.40 -7.00
C ASP A 271 19.93 -2.37 -6.93
N ILE A 272 19.00 -2.41 -7.88
CA ILE A 272 17.79 -1.57 -7.90
C ILE A 272 16.91 -1.88 -6.69
N SER A 273 16.69 -3.17 -6.38
CA SER A 273 15.89 -3.58 -5.23
C SER A 273 16.51 -3.10 -3.90
N LYS A 274 17.85 -3.12 -3.77
CA LYS A 274 18.57 -2.56 -2.61
C LYS A 274 18.45 -1.05 -2.53
N ALA A 275 18.62 -0.34 -3.64
CA ALA A 275 18.48 1.11 -3.70
C ALA A 275 17.06 1.53 -3.31
N LEU A 276 16.06 0.86 -3.87
CA LEU A 276 14.66 1.10 -3.53
C LEU A 276 14.36 0.83 -2.06
N ALA A 277 14.87 -0.25 -1.48
CA ALA A 277 14.68 -0.56 -0.07
C ALA A 277 15.27 0.53 0.86
N LYS A 278 16.47 1.05 0.54
CA LYS A 278 17.08 2.15 1.29
C LYS A 278 16.23 3.42 1.25
N ILE A 279 15.77 3.82 0.07
CA ILE A 279 14.94 5.02 -0.09
C ILE A 279 13.56 4.79 0.52
N SER A 280 12.97 3.60 0.38
CA SER A 280 11.72 3.23 1.05
C SER A 280 11.82 3.32 2.57
N THR A 281 12.96 2.99 3.17
CA THR A 281 13.15 3.15 4.63
C THR A 281 13.00 4.62 5.04
N VAL A 282 13.56 5.54 4.27
CA VAL A 282 13.44 6.98 4.56
C VAL A 282 12.00 7.45 4.34
N THR A 283 11.39 7.10 3.21
CA THR A 283 10.01 7.53 2.91
C THR A 283 9.00 6.94 3.88
N THR A 284 9.13 5.67 4.25
CA THR A 284 8.25 5.05 5.27
C THR A 284 8.50 5.63 6.66
N GLY A 285 9.73 6.02 6.99
CA GLY A 285 10.06 6.72 8.24
C GLY A 285 9.35 8.08 8.35
N VAL A 286 9.42 8.90 7.31
CA VAL A 286 8.70 10.18 7.27
C VAL A 286 7.19 9.96 7.30
N ASN A 287 6.67 9.04 6.50
CA ASN A 287 5.25 8.67 6.51
C ASN A 287 4.80 8.19 7.91
N ALA A 288 5.67 7.48 8.64
CA ALA A 288 5.39 7.01 9.99
C ALA A 288 5.24 8.16 10.99
N ILE A 289 6.15 9.13 10.96
CA ILE A 289 6.08 10.31 11.83
C ILE A 289 4.78 11.07 11.57
N ILE A 290 4.48 11.36 10.31
CA ILE A 290 3.24 12.05 9.92
C ILE A 290 2.00 11.25 10.37
N ALA A 291 2.01 9.92 10.17
CA ALA A 291 0.88 9.08 10.55
C ALA A 291 0.66 9.05 12.07
N VAL A 292 1.72 8.94 12.87
CA VAL A 292 1.59 8.96 14.34
C VAL A 292 1.00 10.28 14.83
N ILE A 293 1.49 11.40 14.31
CA ILE A 293 1.02 12.73 14.71
C ILE A 293 -0.43 12.95 14.26
N CYS A 294 -0.69 12.85 12.96
CA CYS A 294 -2.00 13.19 12.39
C CYS A 294 -3.09 12.22 12.84
N ALA A 295 -2.85 10.90 12.85
CA ALA A 295 -3.84 9.94 13.31
C ALA A 295 -4.17 10.11 14.79
N SER A 296 -3.17 10.45 15.62
CA SER A 296 -3.41 10.73 17.05
C SER A 296 -4.27 11.98 17.23
N VAL A 297 -3.95 13.07 16.53
CA VAL A 297 -4.76 14.29 16.57
C VAL A 297 -6.18 14.03 16.10
N PHE A 298 -6.35 13.35 14.97
CA PHE A 298 -7.68 13.03 14.44
C PHE A 298 -8.47 12.12 15.38
N TYR A 299 -7.84 11.09 15.96
CA TYR A 299 -8.51 10.23 16.92
C TYR A 299 -8.99 10.99 18.15
N LEU A 300 -8.13 11.83 18.73
CA LEU A 300 -8.48 12.63 19.92
C LEU A 300 -9.60 13.64 19.64
N ALA A 301 -9.63 14.23 18.45
CA ALA A 301 -10.69 15.15 18.03
C ALA A 301 -12.01 14.43 17.73
N LEU A 302 -11.96 13.27 17.04
CA LEU A 302 -13.14 12.53 16.62
C LEU A 302 -13.78 11.70 17.74
N ARG A 303 -12.98 11.16 18.68
CA ARG A 303 -13.46 10.30 19.75
C ARG A 303 -14.65 10.88 20.54
N PRO A 304 -14.61 12.12 21.07
CA PRO A 304 -15.74 12.69 21.79
C PRO A 304 -16.96 12.92 20.89
N ALA A 305 -16.77 13.34 19.66
CA ALA A 305 -17.84 13.54 18.70
C ALA A 305 -18.56 12.24 18.35
N LEU A 306 -17.79 11.17 18.08
CA LEU A 306 -18.34 9.84 17.81
C LEU A 306 -19.06 9.24 19.02
N LYS A 307 -18.55 9.42 20.23
CA LYS A 307 -19.25 9.03 21.48
C LYS A 307 -20.59 9.74 21.59
N LYS A 308 -20.63 11.04 21.43
CA LYS A 308 -21.87 11.84 21.50
C LYS A 308 -22.87 11.43 20.41
N ALA A 309 -22.42 11.04 19.24
CA ALA A 309 -23.26 10.58 18.13
C ALA A 309 -23.72 9.13 18.25
N GLY A 310 -23.27 8.36 19.25
CA GLY A 310 -23.55 6.92 19.37
C GLY A 310 -22.93 6.06 18.26
N LEU A 311 -21.81 6.54 17.70
CA LEU A 311 -21.04 5.91 16.60
C LEU A 311 -19.68 5.39 17.07
N PHE A 312 -19.36 5.54 18.34
CA PHE A 312 -18.12 5.02 18.92
C PHE A 312 -18.32 3.55 19.35
N HIS A 313 -17.36 2.69 18.99
CA HIS A 313 -17.41 1.27 19.33
C HIS A 313 -16.53 0.99 20.56
N GLU A 314 -17.12 0.42 21.60
CA GLU A 314 -16.36 -0.16 22.72
C GLU A 314 -15.83 -1.55 22.30
N MET A 315 -14.54 -1.81 22.59
CA MET A 315 -13.81 -2.98 22.12
C MET A 315 -13.00 -3.61 23.25
#